data_d1a70247cf7a78ba4d8bd8e9fcebd6a9
#
_entry.id   d1a70247cf7a78ba4d8bd8e9fcebd6a9
#
_cell.length_a   1.000
_cell.length_b   1.000
_cell.length_c   1.000
_cell.angle_alpha   90.00
_cell.angle_beta   90.00
_cell.angle_gamma   90.00
#
_symmetry.space_group_name_H-M   'P 1'
#
loop_
_entity.id
_entity.type
_entity.pdbx_description
1 polymer ?
#
loop_
_entity_poly.entity_id
_entity_poly.type
_entity_poly.pdbx_seq_one_letter_code
_entity_poly.pdbx_strand_id
1 'polypeptide(L)'
;VYTGDTPIKVINMSLGSMGGSCSSSYAQVINEIYNMNISIVSSSGNSAQELPGVYGYPSSCPNVISVGALDYVRQRSYYSTYNDEVDIAAPGGDTSVDRNGDGYRDGILAFGSNEDLAFYQGTSMASPNAAGAIAILYSLVPNLTSFQVDGLLVDGHLTDDIGPAGRAVSYTHLRAHETVSH
;
A
#
# COMPACT_ATOMS: atom_id res chain seq x y z
N VAL A 1 -19.70 -1.04 -15.63
CA VAL A 1 -19.99 0.40 -15.65
C VAL A 1 -20.52 0.77 -14.28
N TYR A 2 -19.80 1.64 -13.57
CA TYR A 2 -20.24 2.18 -12.28
C TYR A 2 -21.48 3.05 -12.48
N THR A 3 -22.58 2.69 -11.82
CA THR A 3 -23.86 3.42 -11.91
C THR A 3 -24.35 3.91 -10.54
N GLY A 4 -23.48 3.91 -9.51
CA GLY A 4 -23.86 4.30 -8.15
C GLY A 4 -23.76 5.80 -7.93
N ASP A 5 -24.59 6.31 -7.03
CA ASP A 5 -24.59 7.73 -6.62
C ASP A 5 -23.42 8.09 -5.69
N THR A 6 -22.64 7.09 -5.25
CA THR A 6 -21.49 7.29 -4.35
C THR A 6 -20.22 7.49 -5.18
N PRO A 7 -19.50 8.60 -5.03
CA PRO A 7 -18.28 8.83 -5.80
C PRO A 7 -17.17 7.84 -5.41
N ILE A 8 -16.38 7.42 -6.40
CA ILE A 8 -15.13 6.68 -6.14
C ILE A 8 -14.19 7.58 -5.35
N LYS A 9 -13.58 7.06 -4.29
CA LYS A 9 -12.65 7.79 -3.43
C LYS A 9 -11.24 7.18 -3.41
N VAL A 10 -11.11 5.90 -3.75
CA VAL A 10 -9.82 5.20 -3.73
C VAL A 10 -9.70 4.33 -4.98
N ILE A 11 -8.53 4.36 -5.60
CA ILE A 11 -8.14 3.46 -6.68
C ILE A 11 -6.95 2.63 -6.18
N ASN A 12 -7.08 1.29 -6.22
CA ASN A 12 -5.98 0.39 -5.92
C ASN A 12 -5.33 -0.13 -7.20
N MET A 13 -4.00 -0.03 -7.28
CA MET A 13 -3.20 -0.53 -8.38
C MET A 13 -2.17 -1.56 -7.88
N SER A 14 -2.61 -2.82 -7.72
CA SER A 14 -1.72 -3.95 -7.41
C SER A 14 -0.98 -4.43 -8.66
N LEU A 15 -0.35 -3.50 -9.37
CA LEU A 15 0.33 -3.72 -10.65
C LEU A 15 1.52 -2.77 -10.80
N GLY A 16 2.43 -3.10 -11.71
CA GLY A 16 3.54 -2.21 -12.02
C GLY A 16 4.71 -2.93 -12.68
N SER A 17 5.76 -2.17 -12.93
CA SER A 17 7.05 -2.65 -13.40
C SER A 17 8.18 -2.02 -12.60
N MET A 18 9.32 -2.68 -12.54
CA MET A 18 10.53 -2.17 -11.90
C MET A 18 11.40 -1.44 -12.92
N GLY A 19 12.00 -0.34 -12.49
CA GLY A 19 12.81 0.54 -13.34
C GLY A 19 11.95 1.43 -14.25
N GLY A 20 12.51 2.53 -14.66
CA GLY A 20 11.82 3.53 -15.46
C GLY A 20 11.45 4.78 -14.66
N SER A 21 10.67 5.65 -15.27
CA SER A 21 10.21 6.90 -14.66
C SER A 21 8.74 7.14 -14.98
N CYS A 22 8.08 7.93 -14.16
CA CYS A 22 6.71 8.36 -14.41
C CYS A 22 6.67 9.20 -15.71
N SER A 23 6.03 8.69 -16.75
CA SER A 23 5.88 9.47 -17.98
C SER A 23 5.00 10.70 -17.74
N SER A 24 5.23 11.76 -18.50
CA SER A 24 4.46 13.00 -18.36
C SER A 24 2.95 12.79 -18.55
N SER A 25 2.56 11.93 -19.48
CA SER A 25 1.14 11.59 -19.72
C SER A 25 0.53 10.86 -18.55
N TYR A 26 1.29 9.96 -17.91
CA TYR A 26 0.82 9.21 -16.75
C TYR A 26 0.69 10.13 -15.54
N ALA A 27 1.72 10.95 -15.29
CA ALA A 27 1.70 11.95 -14.22
C ALA A 27 0.54 12.94 -14.36
N GLN A 28 0.21 13.35 -15.59
CA GLN A 28 -0.94 14.22 -15.84
C GLN A 28 -2.26 13.57 -15.41
N VAL A 29 -2.53 12.33 -15.84
CA VAL A 29 -3.77 11.60 -15.49
C VAL A 29 -3.85 11.38 -13.97
N ILE A 30 -2.74 10.99 -13.31
CA ILE A 30 -2.67 10.83 -11.86
C ILE A 30 -3.02 12.15 -11.17
N ASN A 31 -2.44 13.26 -11.62
CA ASN A 31 -2.72 14.57 -11.04
C ASN A 31 -4.18 15.02 -11.23
N GLU A 32 -4.79 14.71 -12.37
CA GLU A 32 -6.22 14.96 -12.60
C GLU A 32 -7.10 14.19 -11.61
N ILE A 33 -6.82 12.89 -11.41
CA ILE A 33 -7.52 12.02 -10.44
C ILE A 33 -7.33 12.53 -9.02
N TYR A 34 -6.11 12.88 -8.64
CA TYR A 34 -5.76 13.42 -7.33
C TYR A 34 -6.54 14.71 -7.02
N ASN A 35 -6.66 15.61 -7.99
CA ASN A 35 -7.43 16.86 -7.87
C ASN A 35 -8.94 16.63 -7.78
N MET A 36 -9.44 15.44 -8.13
CA MET A 36 -10.82 15.02 -7.87
C MET A 36 -11.03 14.50 -6.44
N ASN A 37 -10.03 14.60 -5.57
CA ASN A 37 -10.00 14.01 -4.23
C ASN A 37 -10.21 12.50 -4.24
N ILE A 38 -9.48 11.81 -5.12
CA ILE A 38 -9.41 10.37 -5.22
C ILE A 38 -7.97 9.97 -4.90
N SER A 39 -7.77 9.18 -3.84
CA SER A 39 -6.47 8.63 -3.50
C SER A 39 -6.11 7.46 -4.40
N ILE A 40 -4.89 7.46 -4.92
CA ILE A 40 -4.34 6.38 -5.73
C ILE A 40 -3.33 5.62 -4.87
N VAL A 41 -3.55 4.32 -4.69
CA VAL A 41 -2.70 3.45 -3.88
C VAL A 41 -2.07 2.41 -4.79
N SER A 42 -0.75 2.24 -4.75
CA SER A 42 -0.05 1.32 -5.62
C SER A 42 0.96 0.45 -4.88
N SER A 43 1.12 -0.78 -5.34
CA SER A 43 2.14 -1.69 -4.83
C SER A 43 3.55 -1.23 -5.24
N SER A 44 4.51 -1.19 -4.29
CA SER A 44 5.87 -0.69 -4.52
C SER A 44 6.75 -1.65 -5.33
N GLY A 45 6.35 -2.94 -5.43
CA GLY A 45 7.08 -3.98 -6.15
C GLY A 45 7.70 -5.05 -5.26
N ASN A 46 8.09 -6.18 -5.88
CA ASN A 46 8.53 -7.39 -5.17
C ASN A 46 9.97 -7.80 -5.54
N SER A 47 10.79 -6.88 -6.01
CA SER A 47 12.12 -7.18 -6.57
C SER A 47 13.28 -6.71 -5.67
N ALA A 48 13.04 -6.58 -4.35
CA ALA A 48 14.08 -6.09 -3.42
C ALA A 48 15.37 -6.91 -3.41
N GLN A 49 15.28 -8.21 -3.69
CA GLN A 49 16.45 -9.10 -3.72
C GLN A 49 17.27 -8.95 -5.01
N GLU A 50 16.59 -8.76 -6.15
CA GLU A 50 17.25 -8.65 -7.45
C GLU A 50 17.64 -7.20 -7.77
N LEU A 51 16.80 -6.25 -7.36
CA LEU A 51 16.93 -4.84 -7.71
C LEU A 51 16.76 -3.97 -6.45
N PRO A 52 17.68 -4.02 -5.49
CA PRO A 52 17.55 -3.25 -4.24
C PRO A 52 17.59 -1.74 -4.53
N GLY A 53 16.62 -1.01 -3.97
CA GLY A 53 16.52 0.44 -4.11
C GLY A 53 16.02 0.94 -5.48
N VAL A 54 15.59 0.05 -6.37
CA VAL A 54 15.03 0.45 -7.67
C VAL A 54 13.58 0.91 -7.50
N TYR A 55 13.23 1.98 -8.19
CA TYR A 55 11.90 2.55 -8.17
C TYR A 55 10.90 1.71 -8.96
N GLY A 56 9.73 1.49 -8.37
CA GLY A 56 8.59 0.86 -9.02
C GLY A 56 7.73 1.88 -9.76
N TYR A 57 7.03 1.43 -10.77
CA TYR A 57 6.16 2.27 -11.57
C TYR A 57 4.81 1.56 -11.78
N PRO A 58 3.65 2.20 -11.47
CA PRO A 58 3.42 3.61 -11.22
C PRO A 58 3.60 4.07 -9.75
N SER A 59 4.02 3.21 -8.83
CA SER A 59 4.09 3.52 -7.41
C SER A 59 4.97 4.73 -7.06
N SER A 60 6.03 4.99 -7.83
CA SER A 60 6.90 6.17 -7.67
C SER A 60 6.45 7.38 -8.50
N CYS A 61 5.20 7.40 -8.98
CA CYS A 61 4.65 8.60 -9.59
C CYS A 61 4.21 9.60 -8.50
N PRO A 62 4.37 10.92 -8.72
CA PRO A 62 3.80 11.92 -7.81
C PRO A 62 2.31 11.69 -7.59
N ASN A 63 1.81 11.95 -6.37
CA ASN A 63 0.43 11.80 -5.97
C ASN A 63 -0.09 10.34 -5.99
N VAL A 64 0.81 9.35 -5.94
CA VAL A 64 0.49 7.95 -5.73
C VAL A 64 1.02 7.54 -4.37
N ILE A 65 0.20 6.92 -3.55
CA ILE A 65 0.60 6.33 -2.26
C ILE A 65 1.25 4.98 -2.56
N SER A 66 2.57 4.93 -2.38
CA SER A 66 3.40 3.74 -2.61
C SER A 66 3.40 2.83 -1.39
N VAL A 67 3.05 1.55 -1.55
CA VAL A 67 2.85 0.62 -0.44
C VAL A 67 3.82 -0.54 -0.49
N GLY A 68 4.69 -0.63 0.52
CA GLY A 68 5.55 -1.77 0.80
C GLY A 68 4.81 -2.88 1.56
N ALA A 69 5.42 -4.06 1.64
CA ALA A 69 4.86 -5.24 2.30
C ALA A 69 5.53 -5.54 3.63
N LEU A 70 4.71 -5.85 4.65
CA LEU A 70 5.11 -6.36 5.95
C LEU A 70 4.76 -7.84 6.09
N ASP A 71 5.61 -8.56 6.83
CA ASP A 71 5.36 -9.91 7.29
C ASP A 71 4.48 -9.93 8.57
N TYR A 72 4.23 -11.13 9.10
CA TYR A 72 3.42 -11.33 10.30
C TYR A 72 3.96 -10.60 11.55
N VAL A 73 5.28 -10.45 11.69
CA VAL A 73 5.92 -9.76 12.81
C VAL A 73 6.18 -8.29 12.54
N ARG A 74 5.53 -7.72 11.55
CA ARG A 74 5.63 -6.30 11.14
C ARG A 74 7.03 -5.88 10.69
N GLN A 75 7.81 -6.82 10.18
CA GLN A 75 9.06 -6.52 9.50
C GLN A 75 8.81 -6.41 8.01
N ARG A 76 9.64 -5.65 7.32
CA ARG A 76 9.58 -5.60 5.86
C ARG A 76 9.76 -7.01 5.28
N SER A 77 8.78 -7.46 4.50
CA SER A 77 8.90 -8.75 3.80
C SER A 77 10.12 -8.76 2.88
N TYR A 78 10.83 -9.88 2.81
CA TYR A 78 12.13 -10.01 2.13
C TYR A 78 12.11 -9.53 0.67
N TYR A 79 10.99 -9.72 0.00
CA TYR A 79 10.78 -9.35 -1.40
C TYR A 79 10.40 -7.89 -1.60
N SER A 80 9.87 -7.22 -0.56
CA SER A 80 9.28 -5.88 -0.69
C SER A 80 10.31 -4.86 -1.14
N THR A 81 10.06 -4.22 -2.27
CA THR A 81 10.84 -3.08 -2.74
C THR A 81 10.88 -2.01 -1.65
N TYR A 82 12.02 -1.37 -1.52
CA TYR A 82 12.30 -0.29 -0.58
C TYR A 82 13.13 0.79 -1.24
N ASN A 83 12.73 2.02 -1.09
CA ASN A 83 13.41 3.23 -1.53
C ASN A 83 12.73 4.43 -0.84
N ASP A 84 13.16 5.64 -1.15
CA ASP A 84 12.65 6.88 -0.58
C ASP A 84 11.28 7.34 -1.11
N GLU A 85 10.73 6.63 -2.10
CA GLU A 85 9.39 6.85 -2.65
C GLU A 85 8.34 5.87 -2.12
N VAL A 86 8.70 5.02 -1.15
CA VAL A 86 7.73 4.15 -0.47
C VAL A 86 7.15 4.89 0.73
N ASP A 87 5.88 5.27 0.66
CA ASP A 87 5.23 6.12 1.66
C ASP A 87 4.83 5.36 2.92
N ILE A 88 4.25 4.18 2.75
CA ILE A 88 3.74 3.35 3.85
C ILE A 88 4.00 1.87 3.59
N ALA A 89 3.83 1.05 4.63
CA ALA A 89 3.82 -0.39 4.49
C ALA A 89 2.54 -0.99 5.13
N ALA A 90 2.06 -2.08 4.56
CA ALA A 90 0.87 -2.79 5.01
C ALA A 90 1.09 -4.31 4.97
N PRO A 91 0.24 -5.13 5.60
CA PRO A 91 0.36 -6.57 5.57
C PRO A 91 0.38 -7.12 4.13
N GLY A 92 1.50 -7.72 3.73
CA GLY A 92 1.70 -8.35 2.43
C GLY A 92 2.06 -9.84 2.53
N GLY A 93 2.34 -10.30 3.75
CA GLY A 93 2.64 -11.69 4.08
C GLY A 93 4.05 -12.15 3.70
N ASP A 94 4.37 -13.37 4.15
CA ASP A 94 5.57 -14.12 3.78
C ASP A 94 5.25 -15.61 3.75
N THR A 95 5.00 -16.17 2.58
CA THR A 95 4.66 -17.60 2.42
C THR A 95 5.87 -18.53 2.51
N SER A 96 7.05 -18.02 2.79
CA SER A 96 8.25 -18.85 3.01
C SER A 96 8.37 -19.36 4.45
N VAL A 97 7.66 -18.74 5.40
CA VAL A 97 7.77 -18.98 6.84
C VAL A 97 6.40 -19.23 7.49
N ASP A 98 6.44 -19.79 8.69
CA ASP A 98 5.34 -19.94 9.64
C ASP A 98 5.89 -19.45 10.99
N ARG A 99 5.74 -18.16 11.28
CA ARG A 99 6.29 -17.52 12.49
C ARG A 99 5.36 -17.63 13.69
N ASN A 100 4.06 -17.81 13.42
CA ASN A 100 3.06 -17.95 14.47
C ASN A 100 2.91 -19.39 14.95
N GLY A 101 3.45 -20.38 14.21
CA GLY A 101 3.45 -21.79 14.56
C GLY A 101 2.08 -22.46 14.45
N ASP A 102 1.16 -21.94 13.64
CA ASP A 102 -0.18 -22.49 13.48
C ASP A 102 -0.27 -23.61 12.43
N GLY A 103 0.84 -23.92 11.76
CA GLY A 103 0.95 -24.94 10.74
C GLY A 103 0.65 -24.44 9.33
N TYR A 104 0.34 -23.17 9.17
CA TYR A 104 0.15 -22.52 7.87
C TYR A 104 1.27 -21.49 7.61
N ARG A 105 1.49 -21.18 6.35
CA ARG A 105 2.45 -20.14 5.99
C ARG A 105 1.85 -18.76 6.23
N ASP A 106 2.67 -17.79 6.66
CA ASP A 106 2.23 -16.42 7.05
C ASP A 106 1.87 -15.55 5.84
N GLY A 107 1.07 -16.09 4.92
CA GLY A 107 0.55 -15.36 3.76
C GLY A 107 -0.76 -14.63 4.06
N ILE A 108 -1.19 -13.85 3.10
CA ILE A 108 -2.51 -13.22 3.10
C ILE A 108 -3.51 -14.20 2.48
N LEU A 109 -4.48 -14.64 3.26
CA LEU A 109 -5.53 -15.55 2.81
C LEU A 109 -6.50 -14.80 1.88
N ALA A 110 -6.65 -15.28 0.66
CA ALA A 110 -7.56 -14.70 -0.31
C ALA A 110 -8.10 -15.76 -1.28
N PHE A 111 -9.15 -15.41 -2.01
CA PHE A 111 -9.67 -16.28 -3.07
C PHE A 111 -8.72 -16.29 -4.28
N GLY A 112 -8.42 -17.46 -4.77
CA GLY A 112 -7.71 -17.68 -6.03
C GLY A 112 -8.65 -17.64 -7.24
N SER A 113 -8.07 -17.85 -8.42
CA SER A 113 -8.80 -17.83 -9.70
C SER A 113 -9.85 -18.92 -9.84
N ASN A 114 -9.76 -20.00 -9.07
CA ASN A 114 -10.68 -21.14 -9.08
C ASN A 114 -11.70 -21.10 -7.92
N GLU A 115 -11.87 -19.95 -7.28
CA GLU A 115 -12.69 -19.79 -6.06
C GLU A 115 -12.17 -20.54 -4.84
N ASP A 116 -10.98 -21.12 -4.92
CA ASP A 116 -10.30 -21.75 -3.80
C ASP A 116 -9.61 -20.70 -2.93
N LEU A 117 -9.57 -20.96 -1.61
CA LEU A 117 -8.77 -20.14 -0.68
C LEU A 117 -7.30 -20.52 -0.78
N ALA A 118 -6.43 -19.54 -0.91
CA ALA A 118 -4.99 -19.69 -0.94
C ALA A 118 -4.26 -18.60 -0.19
N PHE A 119 -3.05 -18.90 0.29
CA PHE A 119 -2.17 -17.92 0.91
C PHE A 119 -1.29 -17.27 -0.15
N TYR A 120 -1.35 -15.95 -0.22
CA TYR A 120 -0.57 -15.13 -1.14
C TYR A 120 0.43 -14.26 -0.38
N GLN A 121 1.48 -13.84 -1.07
CA GLN A 121 2.40 -12.82 -0.59
C GLN A 121 2.67 -11.79 -1.68
N GLY A 122 2.98 -10.56 -1.29
CA GLY A 122 3.37 -9.51 -2.24
C GLY A 122 2.92 -8.13 -1.81
N THR A 123 3.57 -7.12 -2.35
CA THR A 123 3.10 -5.73 -2.25
C THR A 123 1.73 -5.57 -2.94
N SER A 124 1.37 -6.48 -3.84
CA SER A 124 0.03 -6.58 -4.43
C SER A 124 -1.07 -6.93 -3.41
N MET A 125 -0.72 -7.58 -2.27
CA MET A 125 -1.62 -7.85 -1.14
C MET A 125 -1.57 -6.71 -0.13
N ALA A 126 -0.44 -6.05 0.04
CA ALA A 126 -0.29 -4.90 0.93
C ALA A 126 -1.08 -3.68 0.44
N SER A 127 -1.00 -3.37 -0.84
CA SER A 127 -1.68 -2.21 -1.44
C SER A 127 -3.19 -2.20 -1.22
N PRO A 128 -3.97 -3.27 -1.46
CA PRO A 128 -5.40 -3.28 -1.18
C PRO A 128 -5.74 -3.18 0.32
N ASN A 129 -4.88 -3.66 1.23
CA ASN A 129 -5.07 -3.45 2.66
C ASN A 129 -4.98 -1.95 3.02
N ALA A 130 -3.99 -1.25 2.48
CA ALA A 130 -3.87 0.21 2.63
C ALA A 130 -5.06 0.94 1.99
N ALA A 131 -5.44 0.55 0.77
CA ALA A 131 -6.59 1.14 0.06
C ALA A 131 -7.90 0.97 0.83
N GLY A 132 -8.12 -0.19 1.44
CA GLY A 132 -9.28 -0.46 2.30
C GLY A 132 -9.32 0.44 3.53
N ALA A 133 -8.18 0.63 4.20
CA ALA A 133 -8.08 1.53 5.35
C ALA A 133 -8.34 2.99 4.98
N ILE A 134 -7.81 3.46 3.84
CA ILE A 134 -8.08 4.81 3.32
C ILE A 134 -9.56 4.96 2.93
N ALA A 135 -10.19 3.92 2.36
CA ALA A 135 -11.61 3.95 2.05
C ALA A 135 -12.48 4.08 3.31
N ILE A 136 -12.11 3.39 4.40
CA ILE A 136 -12.76 3.54 5.70
C ILE A 136 -12.61 4.98 6.20
N LEU A 137 -11.41 5.56 6.09
CA LEU A 137 -11.16 6.94 6.48
C LEU A 137 -12.09 7.93 5.74
N TYR A 138 -12.22 7.78 4.42
CA TYR A 138 -13.16 8.59 3.64
C TYR A 138 -14.63 8.36 4.04
N SER A 139 -14.99 7.15 4.48
CA SER A 139 -16.34 6.90 4.97
C SER A 139 -16.65 7.59 6.29
N LEU A 140 -15.64 7.73 7.15
CA LEU A 140 -15.76 8.40 8.46
C LEU A 140 -15.70 9.94 8.31
N VAL A 141 -14.92 10.43 7.35
CA VAL A 141 -14.74 11.86 7.07
C VAL A 141 -14.94 12.14 5.58
N PRO A 142 -16.18 12.23 5.10
CA PRO A 142 -16.49 12.24 3.66
C PRO A 142 -15.91 13.42 2.87
N ASN A 143 -15.57 14.51 3.56
CA ASN A 143 -15.05 15.74 2.96
C ASN A 143 -13.51 15.81 2.93
N LEU A 144 -12.80 14.74 3.32
CA LEU A 144 -11.36 14.68 3.19
C LEU A 144 -10.94 14.86 1.73
N THR A 145 -9.84 15.60 1.55
CA THR A 145 -9.15 15.71 0.27
C THR A 145 -8.02 14.69 0.19
N SER A 146 -7.57 14.35 -1.02
CA SER A 146 -6.40 13.49 -1.24
C SER A 146 -5.17 14.04 -0.52
N PHE A 147 -4.96 15.36 -0.59
CA PHE A 147 -3.87 16.06 0.10
C PHE A 147 -3.92 15.89 1.62
N GLN A 148 -5.12 15.93 2.23
CA GLN A 148 -5.26 15.69 3.67
C GLN A 148 -4.99 14.23 4.05
N VAL A 149 -5.37 13.28 3.19
CA VAL A 149 -5.04 11.86 3.39
C VAL A 149 -3.52 11.68 3.40
N ASP A 150 -2.82 12.23 2.41
CA ASP A 150 -1.36 12.16 2.35
C ASP A 150 -0.71 12.77 3.59
N GLY A 151 -1.18 13.94 4.04
CA GLY A 151 -0.70 14.57 5.27
C GLY A 151 -0.88 13.68 6.50
N LEU A 152 -2.05 13.04 6.67
CA LEU A 152 -2.33 12.14 7.79
C LEU A 152 -1.43 10.89 7.79
N LEU A 153 -1.04 10.40 6.61
CA LEU A 153 -0.11 9.28 6.47
C LEU A 153 1.33 9.70 6.83
N VAL A 154 1.79 10.83 6.28
CA VAL A 154 3.16 11.34 6.49
C VAL A 154 3.37 11.80 7.93
N ASP A 155 2.40 12.48 8.52
CA ASP A 155 2.48 13.00 9.90
C ASP A 155 2.35 11.88 10.95
N GLY A 156 2.15 10.63 10.55
CA GLY A 156 2.05 9.47 11.44
C GLY A 156 0.76 9.42 12.26
N HIS A 157 -0.25 10.19 11.92
CA HIS A 157 -1.55 10.15 12.61
C HIS A 157 -2.33 8.87 12.37
N LEU A 158 -2.09 8.21 11.23
CA LEU A 158 -2.74 6.95 10.82
C LEU A 158 -1.77 5.78 10.78
N THR A 159 -0.49 6.02 11.06
CA THR A 159 0.57 5.05 10.87
C THR A 159 1.44 4.98 12.11
N ASP A 160 2.01 3.80 12.40
CA ASP A 160 3.06 3.63 13.40
C ASP A 160 4.42 3.68 12.71
N ASP A 161 5.39 4.37 13.32
CA ASP A 161 6.78 4.26 12.91
C ASP A 161 7.34 2.91 13.40
N ILE A 162 7.66 2.02 12.48
CA ILE A 162 8.26 0.72 12.77
C ILE A 162 9.79 0.73 12.72
N GLY A 163 10.38 1.94 12.63
CA GLY A 163 11.83 2.16 12.60
C GLY A 163 12.46 1.81 11.25
N PRO A 164 13.75 2.13 11.10
CA PRO A 164 14.47 1.87 9.86
C PRO A 164 14.69 0.37 9.69
N ALA A 165 13.97 -0.26 8.81
CA ALA A 165 14.30 -1.60 8.32
C ALA A 165 15.55 -1.49 7.44
N GLY A 166 16.73 -1.31 8.05
CA GLY A 166 18.02 -1.31 7.41
C GLY A 166 18.15 -0.36 6.20
N ARG A 167 18.73 0.81 6.40
CA ARG A 167 18.99 1.91 5.45
C ARG A 167 17.76 2.63 4.90
N ALA A 168 17.48 3.76 5.52
CA ALA A 168 16.84 4.97 4.97
C ALA A 168 15.44 4.79 4.33
N VAL A 169 14.54 4.05 4.95
CA VAL A 169 13.13 4.13 4.62
C VAL A 169 12.32 4.11 5.91
N SER A 170 11.61 5.18 6.17
CA SER A 170 10.62 5.24 7.24
C SER A 170 9.43 4.39 6.81
N TYR A 171 9.29 3.19 7.34
CA TYR A 171 8.10 2.37 7.16
C TYR A 171 7.11 2.71 8.26
N THR A 172 5.99 3.26 7.90
CA THR A 172 4.84 3.41 8.77
C THR A 172 3.79 2.37 8.37
N HIS A 173 2.98 1.86 9.30
CA HIS A 173 1.87 0.99 8.97
C HIS A 173 0.56 1.59 9.49
N LEU A 174 -0.52 1.32 8.79
CA LEU A 174 -1.83 1.85 9.15
C LEU A 174 -2.28 1.30 10.51
N ARG A 175 -2.61 2.19 11.44
CA ARG A 175 -3.26 1.83 12.70
C ARG A 175 -4.71 1.48 12.43
N ALA A 176 -5.04 0.20 12.49
CA ALA A 176 -6.41 -0.27 12.31
C ALA A 176 -7.34 0.06 13.50
N HIS A 177 -6.85 0.54 14.64
CA HIS A 177 -7.58 0.56 15.90
C HIS A 177 -7.30 1.73 16.84
N GLU A 178 -7.16 2.94 16.37
CA GLU A 178 -7.37 4.09 17.27
C GLU A 178 -8.34 5.07 16.62
N THR A 179 -9.52 4.57 16.32
CA THR A 179 -10.65 5.45 16.08
C THR A 179 -11.17 5.95 17.43
N VAL A 180 -10.94 7.25 17.64
CA VAL A 180 -11.85 8.12 18.37
C VAL A 180 -12.16 7.71 19.81
N SER A 181 -11.41 8.26 20.72
CA SER A 181 -12.00 8.75 21.95
C SER A 181 -11.82 10.27 22.00
N HIS A 182 -12.94 10.94 21.78
CA HIS A 182 -13.30 12.36 21.95
C HIS A 182 -13.01 13.32 20.82
#